data_5f19a5304ff474c4374279beabc8e630
#
_entry.id   5f19a5304ff474c4374279beabc8e630
#
_cell.length_a   1.000
_cell.length_b   1.000
_cell.length_c   1.000
_cell.angle_alpha   90.00
_cell.angle_beta   90.00
_cell.angle_gamma   90.00
#
_symmetry.space_group_name_H-M   'P 1'
#
loop_
_entity.id
_entity.type
_entity.pdbx_description
1 polymer ?
#
loop_
_entity_poly.entity_id
_entity_poly.type
_entity_poly.pdbx_seq_one_letter_code
_entity_poly.pdbx_strand_id
1 'polypeptide(L)'
;MAKEIQLTLKEGDKAPEFSAAASGGGTISLADFRGRNVILYFYPKDDTPGCTKEACAFRDEFAAFKKQGAVILGVSTDPVKAHDKFTDKFKLPFPLLADVDKKIVEAYGVWGEKTFMGRKYLGTYRVTFLIGPDGRIKKIWPLVKPEEHAAEVLAALSDASVRS
;
A
#
# COMPACT_ATOMS: atom_id res chain seq x y z
N MET A 1 -4.98 17.52 -12.41
CA MET A 1 -5.37 17.37 -11.00
C MET A 1 -5.81 15.96 -10.70
N ALA A 2 -5.26 15.36 -9.66
CA ALA A 2 -5.62 13.99 -9.28
C ALA A 2 -7.07 13.96 -8.76
N LYS A 3 -7.81 12.96 -9.18
CA LYS A 3 -9.19 12.77 -8.73
C LYS A 3 -9.20 11.78 -7.57
N GLU A 4 -9.86 12.15 -6.49
CA GLU A 4 -10.01 11.28 -5.34
C GLU A 4 -11.06 10.19 -5.63
N ILE A 5 -10.71 8.94 -5.37
CA ILE A 5 -11.63 7.83 -5.58
C ILE A 5 -12.67 7.79 -4.45
N GLN A 6 -13.88 7.37 -4.80
CA GLN A 6 -14.97 7.17 -3.83
C GLN A 6 -14.80 5.81 -3.18
N LEU A 7 -14.31 5.78 -1.95
CA LEU A 7 -14.08 4.53 -1.23
C LEU A 7 -15.31 4.11 -0.43
N THR A 8 -15.60 2.81 -0.44
CA THR A 8 -16.68 2.24 0.37
C THR A 8 -16.20 1.90 1.79
N LEU A 9 -14.91 1.60 1.94
CA LEU A 9 -14.30 1.35 3.25
C LEU A 9 -14.02 2.66 3.97
N LYS A 10 -14.15 2.64 5.28
CA LYS A 10 -13.90 3.81 6.15
C LYS A 10 -13.14 3.42 7.40
N GLU A 11 -12.63 4.43 8.08
CA GLU A 11 -11.95 4.24 9.36
C GLU A 11 -12.90 3.56 10.33
N GLY A 12 -12.38 2.56 11.03
CA GLY A 12 -13.15 1.73 11.94
C GLY A 12 -13.65 0.43 11.35
N ASP A 13 -13.72 0.34 10.01
CA ASP A 13 -14.15 -0.89 9.34
C ASP A 13 -13.10 -1.99 9.50
N LYS A 14 -13.56 -3.23 9.51
CA LYS A 14 -12.66 -4.37 9.46
C LYS A 14 -11.98 -4.39 8.08
N ALA A 15 -10.65 -4.48 8.06
CA ALA A 15 -9.90 -4.55 6.82
C ALA A 15 -10.16 -5.90 6.14
N PRO A 16 -10.48 -5.92 4.83
CA PRO A 16 -10.67 -7.19 4.11
C PRO A 16 -9.43 -8.09 4.21
N GLU A 17 -9.65 -9.36 4.49
CA GLU A 17 -8.56 -10.35 4.54
C GLU A 17 -8.06 -10.62 3.13
N PHE A 18 -6.77 -10.93 3.02
CA PHE A 18 -6.17 -11.26 1.73
C PHE A 18 -5.00 -12.23 1.89
N SER A 19 -4.65 -12.85 0.80
CA SER A 19 -3.46 -13.70 0.70
C SER A 19 -2.96 -13.58 -0.73
N ALA A 20 -1.68 -13.31 -0.92
CA ALA A 20 -1.10 -13.13 -2.24
C ALA A 20 0.36 -13.52 -2.30
N ALA A 21 0.81 -13.92 -3.49
CA ALA A 21 2.23 -14.15 -3.74
C ALA A 21 2.99 -12.83 -3.59
N ALA A 22 4.20 -12.90 -3.09
CA ALA A 22 4.99 -11.71 -2.77
C ALA A 22 6.38 -11.75 -3.40
N SER A 23 6.98 -10.59 -3.53
CA SER A 23 8.38 -10.47 -3.92
C SER A 23 9.26 -11.25 -2.93
N GLY A 24 10.34 -11.82 -3.42
CA GLY A 24 11.21 -12.66 -2.60
C GLY A 24 10.72 -14.09 -2.41
N GLY A 25 9.54 -14.42 -2.95
CA GLY A 25 8.95 -15.75 -2.86
C GLY A 25 7.95 -15.89 -1.71
N GLY A 26 7.16 -16.94 -1.76
CA GLY A 26 6.18 -17.23 -0.72
C GLY A 26 4.88 -16.45 -0.86
N THR A 27 4.00 -16.66 0.11
CA THR A 27 2.68 -16.04 0.16
C THR A 27 2.55 -15.26 1.46
N ILE A 28 1.94 -14.07 1.38
CA ILE A 28 1.72 -13.21 2.54
C ILE A 28 0.21 -13.01 2.70
N SER A 29 -0.27 -13.15 3.93
CA SER A 29 -1.67 -12.93 4.29
C SER A 29 -1.76 -11.84 5.34
N LEU A 30 -2.85 -11.07 5.32
CA LEU A 30 -3.06 -10.04 6.35
C LEU A 30 -3.05 -10.64 7.75
N ALA A 31 -3.63 -11.84 7.91
CA ALA A 31 -3.69 -12.52 9.21
C ALA A 31 -2.31 -12.77 9.83
N ASP A 32 -1.26 -12.82 9.00
CA ASP A 32 0.12 -13.03 9.49
C ASP A 32 0.60 -11.90 10.39
N PHE A 33 -0.06 -10.75 10.33
CA PHE A 33 0.39 -9.54 11.03
C PHE A 33 -0.56 -9.08 12.14
N ARG A 34 -1.42 -9.96 12.62
CA ARG A 34 -2.27 -9.65 13.78
C ARG A 34 -1.40 -9.22 14.95
N GLY A 35 -1.82 -8.17 15.65
CA GLY A 35 -1.05 -7.62 16.75
C GLY A 35 -0.06 -6.54 16.33
N ARG A 36 0.01 -6.21 15.05
CA ARG A 36 0.93 -5.19 14.52
C ARG A 36 0.18 -4.20 13.63
N ASN A 37 0.70 -2.98 13.56
CA ASN A 37 0.21 -2.01 12.58
C ASN A 37 0.73 -2.38 11.20
N VAL A 38 -0.15 -2.34 10.20
CA VAL A 38 0.19 -2.66 8.81
C VAL A 38 -0.07 -1.43 7.96
N ILE A 39 0.96 -1.00 7.24
CA ILE A 39 0.84 0.05 6.22
C ILE A 39 0.64 -0.67 4.89
N LEU A 40 -0.58 -0.67 4.39
CA LEU A 40 -0.93 -1.32 3.12
C LEU A 40 -1.11 -0.23 2.08
N TYR A 41 -0.12 -0.07 1.20
CA TYR A 41 -0.21 0.98 0.18
C TYR A 41 -0.40 0.39 -1.21
N PHE A 42 -1.39 0.93 -1.92
CA PHE A 42 -1.72 0.54 -3.28
C PHE A 42 -1.11 1.54 -4.25
N TYR A 43 -0.54 1.03 -5.34
CA TYR A 43 0.07 1.88 -6.35
C TYR A 43 -0.17 1.30 -7.76
N PRO A 44 -0.15 2.16 -8.81
CA PRO A 44 -0.54 1.72 -10.15
C PRO A 44 0.37 0.70 -10.82
N LYS A 45 1.69 0.89 -10.78
CA LYS A 45 2.60 0.03 -11.55
C LYS A 45 4.05 0.17 -11.10
N ASP A 46 4.76 -0.99 -11.04
CA ASP A 46 6.18 -1.04 -10.69
C ASP A 46 7.02 -0.20 -11.65
N ASP A 47 8.06 0.40 -11.09
CA ASP A 47 9.12 1.11 -11.82
C ASP A 47 8.60 2.26 -12.71
N THR A 48 7.51 2.90 -12.28
CA THR A 48 7.05 4.16 -12.87
C THR A 48 7.51 5.30 -11.97
N PRO A 49 7.64 6.55 -12.48
CA PRO A 49 8.24 7.63 -11.68
C PRO A 49 7.58 7.88 -10.32
N GLY A 50 6.27 8.00 -10.26
CA GLY A 50 5.57 8.23 -9.00
C GLY A 50 5.66 7.06 -8.03
N CYS A 51 5.50 5.84 -8.55
CA CYS A 51 5.55 4.64 -7.72
C CYS A 51 6.97 4.39 -7.20
N THR A 52 7.99 4.73 -7.99
CA THR A 52 9.38 4.64 -7.55
C THR A 52 9.66 5.63 -6.44
N LYS A 53 9.21 6.87 -6.57
CA LYS A 53 9.38 7.89 -5.52
C LYS A 53 8.72 7.47 -4.22
N GLU A 54 7.53 6.93 -4.29
CA GLU A 54 6.80 6.48 -3.10
C GLU A 54 7.51 5.31 -2.43
N ALA A 55 7.91 4.29 -3.21
CA ALA A 55 8.61 3.13 -2.67
C ALA A 55 9.95 3.51 -2.05
N CYS A 56 10.71 4.37 -2.71
CA CYS A 56 12.01 4.82 -2.19
C CYS A 56 11.84 5.67 -0.92
N ALA A 57 10.78 6.47 -0.82
CA ALA A 57 10.51 7.24 0.38
C ALA A 57 10.21 6.30 1.56
N PHE A 58 9.41 5.26 1.36
CA PHE A 58 9.18 4.25 2.40
C PHE A 58 10.46 3.51 2.74
N ARG A 59 11.28 3.17 1.74
CA ARG A 59 12.58 2.52 1.96
C ARG A 59 13.46 3.37 2.86
N ASP A 60 13.56 4.65 2.58
CA ASP A 60 14.45 5.56 3.31
C ASP A 60 14.00 5.73 4.76
N GLU A 61 12.71 5.58 5.05
CA GLU A 61 12.15 5.68 6.39
C GLU A 61 11.92 4.30 7.04
N PHE A 62 12.34 3.22 6.39
CA PHE A 62 12.01 1.87 6.83
C PHE A 62 12.44 1.57 8.26
N ALA A 63 13.64 2.00 8.64
CA ALA A 63 14.14 1.78 10.00
C ALA A 63 13.23 2.41 11.05
N ALA A 64 12.71 3.62 10.76
CA ALA A 64 11.79 4.29 11.68
C ALA A 64 10.45 3.56 11.78
N PHE A 65 9.91 3.06 10.66
CA PHE A 65 8.70 2.24 10.68
C PHE A 65 8.91 0.97 11.49
N LYS A 66 10.01 0.29 11.27
CA LYS A 66 10.36 -0.94 11.98
C LYS A 66 10.47 -0.70 13.48
N LYS A 67 11.08 0.42 13.88
CA LYS A 67 11.21 0.80 15.28
C LYS A 67 9.85 0.99 15.93
N GLN A 68 8.84 1.41 15.18
CA GLN A 68 7.47 1.56 15.68
C GLN A 68 6.67 0.25 15.60
N GLY A 69 7.29 -0.84 15.16
CA GLY A 69 6.62 -2.13 15.05
C GLY A 69 5.67 -2.23 13.87
N ALA A 70 5.76 -1.32 12.91
CA ALA A 70 4.87 -1.32 11.75
C ALA A 70 5.43 -2.15 10.61
N VAL A 71 4.52 -2.78 9.86
CA VAL A 71 4.83 -3.56 8.66
C VAL A 71 4.41 -2.75 7.44
N ILE A 72 5.24 -2.72 6.40
CA ILE A 72 4.91 -2.06 5.14
C ILE A 72 4.68 -3.12 4.08
N LEU A 73 3.53 -3.06 3.41
CA LEU A 73 3.19 -3.95 2.30
C LEU A 73 2.75 -3.09 1.12
N GLY A 74 3.44 -3.22 -0.02
CA GLY A 74 3.02 -2.56 -1.25
C GLY A 74 2.18 -3.54 -2.09
N VAL A 75 1.16 -3.03 -2.78
CA VAL A 75 0.27 -3.85 -3.60
C VAL A 75 0.06 -3.22 -4.96
N SER A 76 0.29 -3.98 -6.00
CA SER A 76 -0.12 -3.62 -7.36
C SER A 76 -0.56 -4.87 -8.10
N THR A 77 -1.10 -4.70 -9.30
CA THR A 77 -1.54 -5.84 -10.13
C THR A 77 -0.40 -6.43 -10.96
N ASP A 78 0.83 -5.96 -10.76
CA ASP A 78 2.01 -6.51 -11.42
C ASP A 78 2.31 -7.92 -10.91
N PRO A 79 2.94 -8.78 -11.74
CA PRO A 79 3.31 -10.13 -11.30
C PRO A 79 4.55 -10.12 -10.41
N VAL A 80 4.78 -11.23 -9.71
CA VAL A 80 5.93 -11.38 -8.80
C VAL A 80 7.25 -11.07 -9.51
N LYS A 81 7.39 -11.49 -10.76
CA LYS A 81 8.62 -11.24 -11.52
C LYS A 81 8.94 -9.75 -11.63
N ALA A 82 7.93 -8.93 -11.88
CA ALA A 82 8.10 -7.47 -11.94
C ALA A 82 8.43 -6.91 -10.56
N HIS A 83 7.76 -7.41 -9.52
CA HIS A 83 8.04 -7.01 -8.15
C HIS A 83 9.46 -7.33 -7.72
N ASP A 84 9.97 -8.50 -8.11
CA ASP A 84 11.36 -8.89 -7.79
C ASP A 84 12.35 -7.95 -8.47
N LYS A 85 12.12 -7.59 -9.73
CA LYS A 85 12.97 -6.63 -10.45
C LYS A 85 12.95 -5.27 -9.79
N PHE A 86 11.78 -4.78 -9.43
CA PHE A 86 11.60 -3.48 -8.79
C PHE A 86 12.30 -3.46 -7.42
N THR A 87 12.10 -4.52 -6.63
CA THR A 87 12.75 -4.68 -5.33
C THR A 87 14.27 -4.67 -5.45
N ASP A 88 14.81 -5.42 -6.40
CA ASP A 88 16.27 -5.50 -6.61
C ASP A 88 16.84 -4.17 -7.09
N LYS A 89 16.16 -3.51 -8.01
CA LYS A 89 16.63 -2.26 -8.60
C LYS A 89 16.76 -1.14 -7.56
N PHE A 90 15.79 -1.05 -6.65
CA PHE A 90 15.73 0.05 -5.68
C PHE A 90 16.02 -0.39 -4.24
N LYS A 91 16.40 -1.67 -4.04
CA LYS A 91 16.74 -2.21 -2.72
C LYS A 91 15.61 -2.01 -1.72
N LEU A 92 14.39 -2.39 -2.09
CA LEU A 92 13.23 -2.24 -1.22
C LEU A 92 13.27 -3.28 -0.11
N PRO A 93 13.20 -2.86 1.17
CA PRO A 93 13.31 -3.79 2.31
C PRO A 93 11.99 -4.40 2.76
N PHE A 94 10.90 -4.10 2.06
CA PHE A 94 9.56 -4.59 2.40
C PHE A 94 8.98 -5.38 1.21
N PRO A 95 8.04 -6.30 1.46
CA PRO A 95 7.49 -7.10 0.37
C PRO A 95 6.48 -6.33 -0.47
N LEU A 96 6.41 -6.72 -1.75
CA LEU A 96 5.41 -6.23 -2.69
C LEU A 96 4.49 -7.41 -3.03
N LEU A 97 3.19 -7.22 -2.92
CA LEU A 97 2.20 -8.26 -3.17
C LEU A 97 1.73 -8.20 -4.62
N ALA A 98 1.68 -9.35 -5.26
CA ALA A 98 1.28 -9.49 -6.66
C ALA A 98 -0.20 -9.82 -6.76
N ASP A 99 -1.03 -8.79 -6.94
CA ASP A 99 -2.49 -8.94 -7.04
C ASP A 99 -2.92 -9.09 -8.51
N VAL A 100 -2.37 -10.09 -9.18
CA VAL A 100 -2.57 -10.29 -10.62
C VAL A 100 -4.04 -10.48 -10.99
N ASP A 101 -4.80 -11.18 -10.16
CA ASP A 101 -6.23 -11.41 -10.38
C ASP A 101 -7.13 -10.31 -9.81
N LYS A 102 -6.55 -9.24 -9.30
CA LYS A 102 -7.26 -8.02 -8.85
C LYS A 102 -8.17 -8.21 -7.64
N LYS A 103 -8.06 -9.31 -6.93
CA LYS A 103 -8.92 -9.59 -5.77
C LYS A 103 -8.72 -8.58 -4.65
N ILE A 104 -7.48 -8.18 -4.37
CA ILE A 104 -7.18 -7.25 -3.28
C ILE A 104 -7.60 -5.84 -3.65
N VAL A 105 -7.22 -5.36 -4.85
CA VAL A 105 -7.57 -4.01 -5.27
C VAL A 105 -9.09 -3.82 -5.36
N GLU A 106 -9.84 -4.86 -5.74
CA GLU A 106 -11.29 -4.80 -5.76
C GLU A 106 -11.89 -4.84 -4.36
N ALA A 107 -11.36 -5.70 -3.48
CA ALA A 107 -11.85 -5.81 -2.10
C ALA A 107 -11.67 -4.49 -1.34
N TYR A 108 -10.58 -3.78 -1.60
CA TYR A 108 -10.31 -2.49 -0.95
C TYR A 108 -10.91 -1.31 -1.69
N GLY A 109 -11.55 -1.55 -2.84
CA GLY A 109 -12.24 -0.50 -3.59
C GLY A 109 -11.31 0.51 -4.26
N VAL A 110 -10.07 0.11 -4.58
CA VAL A 110 -9.07 1.02 -5.18
C VAL A 110 -8.87 0.78 -6.67
N TRP A 111 -9.66 -0.09 -7.27
CA TRP A 111 -9.63 -0.37 -8.71
C TRP A 111 -10.79 0.34 -9.38
N GLY A 112 -10.53 1.13 -10.39
CA GLY A 112 -11.59 1.85 -11.06
C GLY A 112 -11.13 2.58 -12.30
N GLU A 113 -12.05 3.37 -12.88
CA GLU A 113 -11.78 4.11 -14.10
C GLU A 113 -10.87 5.30 -13.83
N LYS A 114 -9.83 5.42 -14.65
CA LYS A 114 -8.89 6.54 -14.63
C LYS A 114 -8.86 7.18 -16.00
N THR A 115 -8.44 8.45 -16.08
CA THR A 115 -8.32 9.16 -17.34
C THR A 115 -6.90 9.70 -17.48
N PHE A 116 -6.30 9.48 -18.63
CA PHE A 116 -4.98 10.03 -18.95
C PHE A 116 -4.97 10.48 -20.40
N MET A 117 -4.69 11.76 -20.63
CA MET A 117 -4.64 12.38 -21.96
C MET A 117 -5.90 12.09 -22.79
N GLY A 118 -7.07 12.22 -22.14
CA GLY A 118 -8.35 12.00 -22.78
C GLY A 118 -8.77 10.55 -22.96
N ARG A 119 -7.92 9.59 -22.59
CA ARG A 119 -8.23 8.16 -22.67
C ARG A 119 -8.67 7.63 -21.32
N LYS A 120 -9.75 6.86 -21.32
CA LYS A 120 -10.24 6.17 -20.12
C LYS A 120 -9.66 4.77 -20.08
N TYR A 121 -9.25 4.32 -18.87
CA TYR A 121 -8.75 2.98 -18.66
C TYR A 121 -9.01 2.55 -17.22
N LEU A 122 -8.97 1.25 -16.97
CA LEU A 122 -9.10 0.73 -15.60
C LEU A 122 -7.73 0.59 -14.96
N GLY A 123 -7.62 0.99 -13.71
CA GLY A 123 -6.34 0.93 -13.02
C GLY A 123 -6.49 1.07 -11.52
N THR A 124 -5.35 0.91 -10.83
CA THR A 124 -5.28 1.03 -9.38
C THR A 124 -5.06 2.49 -8.99
N TYR A 125 -5.86 2.98 -8.05
CA TYR A 125 -5.67 4.31 -7.47
C TYR A 125 -4.62 4.23 -6.37
N ARG A 126 -3.89 5.33 -6.18
CA ARG A 126 -2.84 5.42 -5.16
C ARG A 126 -3.50 5.76 -3.83
N VAL A 127 -3.73 4.73 -3.01
CA VAL A 127 -4.42 4.84 -1.73
C VAL A 127 -3.64 4.04 -0.70
N THR A 128 -3.54 4.54 0.52
CA THR A 128 -2.89 3.82 1.61
C THR A 128 -3.85 3.62 2.77
N PHE A 129 -3.82 2.43 3.34
CA PHE A 129 -4.61 2.07 4.52
C PHE A 129 -3.66 1.76 5.68
N LEU A 130 -3.90 2.36 6.83
CA LEU A 130 -3.24 1.97 8.07
C LEU A 130 -4.19 1.02 8.80
N ILE A 131 -3.77 -0.24 8.93
CA ILE A 131 -4.56 -1.29 9.58
C ILE A 131 -3.96 -1.53 10.96
N GLY A 132 -4.79 -1.43 11.99
CA GLY A 132 -4.32 -1.60 13.36
C GLY A 132 -4.12 -3.05 13.77
N PRO A 133 -3.57 -3.27 14.97
CA PRO A 133 -3.30 -4.62 15.49
C PRO A 133 -4.53 -5.52 15.59
N ASP A 134 -5.72 -4.92 15.69
CA ASP A 134 -6.99 -5.64 15.78
C ASP A 134 -7.58 -5.97 14.39
N GLY A 135 -6.88 -5.60 13.32
CA GLY A 135 -7.36 -5.85 11.95
C GLY A 135 -8.35 -4.82 11.44
N ARG A 136 -8.54 -3.72 12.16
CA ARG A 136 -9.44 -2.64 11.74
C ARG A 136 -8.66 -1.49 11.13
N ILE A 137 -9.28 -0.82 10.15
CA ILE A 137 -8.67 0.33 9.48
C ILE A 137 -8.65 1.51 10.45
N LYS A 138 -7.46 2.04 10.69
CA LYS A 138 -7.27 3.19 11.58
C LYS A 138 -7.22 4.50 10.84
N LYS A 139 -6.68 4.51 9.63
CA LYS A 139 -6.58 5.70 8.82
C LYS A 139 -6.51 5.33 7.35
N ILE A 140 -7.05 6.21 6.49
CA ILE A 140 -7.03 6.05 5.04
C ILE A 140 -6.48 7.33 4.44
N TRP A 141 -5.55 7.19 3.48
CA TRP A 141 -5.08 8.31 2.66
C TRP A 141 -5.56 8.08 1.23
N PRO A 142 -6.71 8.67 0.86
CA PRO A 142 -7.30 8.45 -0.47
C PRO A 142 -6.63 9.26 -1.58
N LEU A 143 -5.77 10.22 -1.19
CA LEU A 143 -5.03 11.05 -2.12
C LEU A 143 -3.60 11.16 -1.61
N VAL A 144 -2.65 10.67 -2.41
CA VAL A 144 -1.26 10.50 -1.97
C VAL A 144 -0.31 11.29 -2.86
N LYS A 145 0.60 12.04 -2.23
CA LYS A 145 1.75 12.66 -2.91
C LYS A 145 2.96 11.75 -2.71
N PRO A 146 3.45 11.10 -3.76
CA PRO A 146 4.45 10.03 -3.61
C PRO A 146 5.68 10.39 -2.80
N GLU A 147 6.27 11.55 -3.01
CA GLU A 147 7.53 11.91 -2.33
C GLU A 147 7.35 12.34 -0.87
N GLU A 148 6.14 12.70 -0.46
CA GLU A 148 5.87 13.18 0.90
C GLU A 148 5.14 12.16 1.77
N HIS A 149 4.63 11.11 1.15
CA HIS A 149 3.69 10.21 1.80
C HIS A 149 4.30 9.38 2.95
N ALA A 150 5.52 8.88 2.78
CA ALA A 150 6.16 8.08 3.84
C ALA A 150 6.29 8.86 5.14
N ALA A 151 6.71 10.13 5.05
CA ALA A 151 6.82 11.00 6.24
C ALA A 151 5.45 11.26 6.87
N GLU A 152 4.43 11.46 6.03
CA GLU A 152 3.05 11.65 6.47
C GLU A 152 2.53 10.45 7.25
N VAL A 153 2.76 9.23 6.74
CA VAL A 153 2.33 8.00 7.39
C VAL A 153 3.10 7.79 8.71
N LEU A 154 4.40 8.04 8.68
CA LEU A 154 5.23 7.90 9.88
C LEU A 154 4.77 8.84 10.99
N ALA A 155 4.42 10.08 10.63
CA ALA A 155 3.89 11.04 11.60
C ALA A 155 2.56 10.54 12.20
N ALA A 156 1.70 9.94 11.39
CA ALA A 156 0.44 9.38 11.85
C ALA A 156 0.65 8.24 12.83
N LEU A 157 1.66 7.39 12.61
CA LEU A 157 2.00 6.31 13.54
C LEU A 157 2.44 6.82 14.90
N SER A 158 3.06 7.99 14.95
CA SER A 158 3.51 8.61 16.19
C SER A 158 2.40 9.33 16.92
N ASP A 159 1.25 9.53 16.27
CA ASP A 159 0.09 10.19 16.87
C ASP A 159 -0.61 9.23 17.83
N ALA A 160 -0.76 9.64 19.10
CA ALA A 160 -1.39 8.80 20.12
C ALA A 160 -2.83 8.40 19.77
N SER A 161 -3.56 9.22 19.01
CA SER A 161 -4.93 8.92 18.61
C SER A 161 -5.00 7.77 17.60
N VAL A 162 -3.91 7.45 16.95
CA VAL A 162 -3.83 6.39 15.92
C VAL A 162 -3.22 5.11 16.50
N ARG A 163 -2.35 5.23 17.52
CA ARG A 163 -1.57 4.09 18.01
C ARG A 163 -2.33 3.11 18.92
N SER A 164 -3.42 3.53 19.49
CA SER A 164 -4.16 2.72 20.46
C SER A 164 -4.83 1.48 19.86
#